data_be11b8a9feeb9de074b8aad3180d98a0
#
_entry.id   be11b8a9feeb9de074b8aad3180d98a0
#
_cell.length_a   1.000
_cell.length_b   1.000
_cell.length_c   1.000
_cell.angle_alpha   90.00
_cell.angle_beta   90.00
_cell.angle_gamma   90.00
#
_symmetry.space_group_name_H-M   'P 1'
#
loop_
_entity.id
_entity.type
_entity.pdbx_description
1 polymer ?
#
loop_
_entity_poly.entity_id
_entity_poly.type
_entity_poly.pdbx_seq_one_letter_code
_entity_poly.pdbx_strand_id
1 'polypeptide(L)'
;MITGDIKQKVDAVWQTFWNNGFTQPSAIFEQMTYLLFMKMLDEKQQEKESIANLTGDKLLDPPFPEGVWHNPSTDQDVPYSEMRWHIFKEMEPARMLNRVRNDVFIFLRHIGGEGSAYSRAMEDTVFQITNARLLSRVVEGIE
;
A
#
# COMPACT_ATOMS: atom_id res chain seq x y z
N MET A 1 -8.54 -19.08 11.86
CA MET A 1 -7.60 -20.14 11.42
C MET A 1 -7.04 -19.80 10.05
N ILE A 2 -5.73 -19.86 9.94
CA ILE A 2 -5.07 -19.62 8.64
C ILE A 2 -5.24 -20.88 7.80
N THR A 3 -5.82 -20.75 6.61
CA THR A 3 -5.97 -21.87 5.68
C THR A 3 -4.62 -22.21 5.04
N GLY A 4 -4.50 -23.41 4.48
CA GLY A 4 -3.30 -23.81 3.76
C GLY A 4 -2.94 -22.88 2.60
N ASP A 5 -3.97 -22.35 1.93
CA ASP A 5 -3.79 -21.42 0.81
C ASP A 5 -3.15 -20.10 1.26
N ILE A 6 -3.62 -19.55 2.37
CA ILE A 6 -3.08 -18.30 2.92
C ILE A 6 -1.63 -18.51 3.35
N LYS A 7 -1.35 -19.63 4.03
CA LYS A 7 0.01 -19.96 4.45
C LYS A 7 0.95 -20.07 3.25
N GLN A 8 0.51 -20.72 2.19
CA GLN A 8 1.31 -20.87 0.97
C GLN A 8 1.59 -19.53 0.31
N LYS A 9 0.61 -18.62 0.29
CA LYS A 9 0.80 -17.28 -0.24
C LYS A 9 1.83 -16.50 0.58
N VAL A 10 1.73 -16.54 1.90
CA VAL A 10 2.67 -15.85 2.79
C VAL A 10 4.08 -16.41 2.59
N ASP A 11 4.21 -17.73 2.55
CA ASP A 11 5.51 -18.39 2.35
C ASP A 11 6.13 -18.02 1.00
N ALA A 12 5.31 -17.96 -0.05
CA ALA A 12 5.77 -17.60 -1.39
C ALA A 12 6.26 -16.16 -1.46
N VAL A 13 5.53 -15.24 -0.84
CA VAL A 13 5.93 -13.82 -0.77
C VAL A 13 7.21 -13.67 0.03
N TRP A 14 7.30 -14.36 1.17
CA TRP A 14 8.51 -14.38 1.99
C TRP A 14 9.72 -14.83 1.17
N GLN A 15 9.56 -15.95 0.44
CA GLN A 15 10.63 -16.49 -0.38
C GLN A 15 11.04 -15.53 -1.49
N THR A 16 10.09 -14.79 -2.05
CA THR A 16 10.36 -13.76 -3.06
C THR A 16 11.30 -12.68 -2.50
N PHE A 17 11.03 -12.20 -1.29
CA PHE A 17 11.92 -11.25 -0.63
C PHE A 17 13.30 -11.84 -0.38
N TRP A 18 13.32 -13.05 0.18
CA TRP A 18 14.56 -13.73 0.52
C TRP A 18 15.46 -13.90 -0.71
N ASN A 19 14.90 -14.34 -1.81
CA ASN A 19 15.63 -14.58 -3.05
C ASN A 19 16.16 -13.28 -3.68
N ASN A 20 15.67 -12.13 -3.24
CA ASN A 20 16.04 -10.82 -3.78
C ASN A 20 16.87 -9.98 -2.78
N GLY A 21 17.54 -10.64 -1.85
CA GLY A 21 18.50 -9.98 -0.98
C GLY A 21 17.97 -9.53 0.37
N PHE A 22 16.71 -9.74 0.66
CA PHE A 22 16.13 -9.42 1.96
C PHE A 22 16.36 -10.61 2.90
N THR A 23 17.41 -10.54 3.71
CA THR A 23 17.81 -11.64 4.58
C THR A 23 17.47 -11.43 6.06
N GLN A 24 16.93 -10.26 6.42
CA GLN A 24 16.49 -9.99 7.78
C GLN A 24 14.98 -10.18 7.89
N PRO A 25 14.53 -11.12 8.74
CA PRO A 25 13.09 -11.37 8.90
C PRO A 25 12.28 -10.14 9.27
N SER A 26 12.81 -9.29 10.16
CA SER A 26 12.10 -8.06 10.56
C SER A 26 11.87 -7.12 9.39
N ALA A 27 12.85 -6.97 8.50
CA ALA A 27 12.72 -6.12 7.33
C ALA A 27 11.66 -6.66 6.36
N ILE A 28 11.67 -7.97 6.11
CA ILE A 28 10.65 -8.60 5.27
C ILE A 28 9.26 -8.38 5.86
N PHE A 29 9.11 -8.62 7.15
CA PHE A 29 7.84 -8.46 7.84
C PHE A 29 7.31 -7.02 7.74
N GLU A 30 8.18 -6.04 7.96
CA GLU A 30 7.80 -4.63 7.86
C GLU A 30 7.32 -4.26 6.45
N GLN A 31 8.09 -4.64 5.42
CA GLN A 31 7.72 -4.31 4.04
C GLN A 31 6.40 -4.98 3.64
N MET A 32 6.19 -6.23 4.01
CA MET A 32 4.93 -6.92 3.78
C MET A 32 3.77 -6.22 4.48
N THR A 33 3.99 -5.76 5.71
CA THR A 33 2.96 -5.07 6.48
C THR A 33 2.53 -3.77 5.79
N TYR A 34 3.48 -3.00 5.28
CA TYR A 34 3.14 -1.77 4.56
C TYR A 34 2.29 -2.04 3.32
N LEU A 35 2.67 -3.05 2.55
CA LEU A 35 1.93 -3.41 1.33
C LEU A 35 0.54 -3.95 1.65
N LEU A 36 0.42 -4.78 2.67
CA LEU A 36 -0.88 -5.28 3.14
C LEU A 36 -1.77 -4.14 3.60
N PHE A 37 -1.20 -3.16 4.28
CA PHE A 37 -1.95 -1.99 4.74
C PHE A 37 -2.47 -1.17 3.54
N MET A 38 -1.65 -0.98 2.53
CA MET A 38 -2.07 -0.31 1.30
C MET A 38 -3.26 -1.02 0.64
N LYS A 39 -3.18 -2.35 0.56
CA LYS A 39 -4.28 -3.16 0.02
C LYS A 39 -5.54 -3.03 0.85
N MET A 40 -5.41 -3.11 2.17
CA MET A 40 -6.54 -3.00 3.09
C MET A 40 -7.26 -1.66 3.00
N LEU A 41 -6.51 -0.57 2.86
CA LEU A 41 -7.11 0.76 2.71
C LEU A 41 -7.99 0.84 1.46
N ASP A 42 -7.51 0.31 0.36
CA ASP A 42 -8.28 0.32 -0.88
C ASP A 42 -9.50 -0.59 -0.81
N GLU A 43 -9.34 -1.78 -0.24
CA GLU A 43 -10.46 -2.71 -0.06
C GLU A 43 -11.53 -2.10 0.84
N LYS A 44 -11.11 -1.40 1.89
CA LYS A 44 -12.05 -0.74 2.80
C LYS A 44 -12.84 0.35 2.08
N GLN A 45 -12.19 1.12 1.22
CA GLN A 45 -12.90 2.12 0.42
C GLN A 45 -13.84 1.47 -0.60
N GLN A 46 -13.44 0.38 -1.24
CA GLN A 46 -14.30 -0.35 -2.17
C GLN A 46 -15.57 -0.84 -1.46
N GLU A 47 -15.44 -1.33 -0.23
CA GLU A 47 -16.58 -1.74 0.58
C GLU A 47 -17.51 -0.56 0.86
N LYS A 48 -16.96 0.57 1.27
CA LYS A 48 -17.75 1.80 1.50
C LYS A 48 -18.44 2.27 0.23
N GLU A 49 -17.76 2.20 -0.90
CA GLU A 49 -18.32 2.58 -2.20
C GLU A 49 -19.50 1.67 -2.58
N SER A 50 -19.36 0.37 -2.34
CA SER A 50 -20.44 -0.59 -2.60
C SER A 50 -21.67 -0.30 -1.75
N ILE A 51 -21.46 -0.01 -0.47
CA ILE A 51 -22.56 0.34 0.44
C ILE A 51 -23.25 1.64 0.00
N ALA A 52 -22.46 2.66 -0.33
CA ALA A 52 -22.99 3.94 -0.78
C ALA A 52 -23.83 3.78 -2.07
N ASN A 53 -23.36 2.95 -3.00
CA ASN A 53 -24.10 2.67 -4.24
C ASN A 53 -25.42 1.96 -3.98
N LEU A 54 -25.45 1.04 -3.01
CA LEU A 54 -26.67 0.29 -2.68
C LEU A 54 -27.69 1.17 -1.95
N THR A 55 -27.23 2.04 -1.06
CA THR A 55 -28.12 2.86 -0.24
C THR A 55 -28.42 4.21 -0.85
N GLY A 56 -27.65 4.66 -1.85
CA GLY A 56 -27.76 5.98 -2.42
C GLY A 56 -27.15 7.09 -1.56
N ASP A 57 -26.48 6.71 -0.46
CA ASP A 57 -25.85 7.67 0.43
C ASP A 57 -24.52 8.17 -0.12
N LYS A 58 -24.03 9.27 0.45
CA LYS A 58 -22.70 9.79 0.13
C LYS A 58 -21.64 8.95 0.80
N LEU A 59 -20.51 8.83 0.12
CA LEU A 59 -19.32 8.20 0.68
C LEU A 59 -18.75 9.10 1.77
N LEU A 60 -18.67 8.58 3.01
CA LEU A 60 -18.19 9.36 4.17
C LEU A 60 -16.72 9.09 4.43
N ASP A 61 -15.93 10.15 4.52
CA ASP A 61 -14.50 10.11 4.89
C ASP A 61 -13.71 9.01 4.19
N PRO A 62 -13.72 8.95 2.84
CA PRO A 62 -12.94 7.93 2.15
C PRO A 62 -11.44 8.20 2.32
N PRO A 63 -10.61 7.15 2.49
CA PRO A 63 -9.15 7.33 2.51
C PRO A 63 -8.62 7.99 1.24
N PHE A 64 -9.26 7.71 0.10
CA PHE A 64 -8.88 8.24 -1.21
C PHE A 64 -10.04 9.04 -1.81
N PRO A 65 -10.21 10.30 -1.39
CA PRO A 65 -11.29 11.13 -1.95
C PRO A 65 -11.01 11.49 -3.41
N GLU A 66 -12.00 12.12 -4.05
CA GLU A 66 -11.80 12.64 -5.40
C GLU A 66 -10.74 13.74 -5.40
N GLY A 67 -10.03 13.88 -6.53
CA GLY A 67 -9.04 14.94 -6.70
C GLY A 67 -7.63 14.47 -6.49
N VAL A 68 -6.79 15.36 -6.00
CA VAL A 68 -5.36 15.12 -5.85
C VAL A 68 -4.92 15.35 -4.40
N TRP A 69 -3.88 14.62 -4.02
CA TRP A 69 -3.18 14.78 -2.75
C TRP A 69 -1.86 15.48 -3.02
N HIS A 70 -1.57 16.52 -2.24
CA HIS A 70 -0.29 17.21 -2.34
C HIS A 70 0.75 16.46 -1.51
N ASN A 71 1.76 15.92 -2.17
CA ASN A 71 2.83 15.19 -1.51
C ASN A 71 3.87 16.17 -0.97
N PRO A 72 4.03 16.28 0.35
CA PRO A 72 4.99 17.23 0.93
C PRO A 72 6.45 16.87 0.68
N SER A 73 6.74 15.60 0.38
CA SER A 73 8.11 15.15 0.12
C SER A 73 8.59 15.52 -1.27
N THR A 74 7.70 15.52 -2.26
CA THR A 74 8.04 15.81 -3.67
C THR A 74 7.55 17.18 -4.11
N ASP A 75 6.69 17.81 -3.32
CA ASP A 75 6.02 19.07 -3.66
C ASP A 75 5.21 18.95 -4.96
N GLN A 76 4.64 17.78 -5.21
CA GLN A 76 3.82 17.49 -6.39
C GLN A 76 2.45 16.98 -5.99
N ASP A 77 1.47 17.24 -6.85
CA ASP A 77 0.12 16.72 -6.68
C ASP A 77 0.01 15.33 -7.30
N VAL A 78 -0.62 14.42 -6.57
CA VAL A 78 -0.80 13.04 -6.99
C VAL A 78 -2.28 12.70 -6.96
N PRO A 79 -2.85 12.19 -8.06
CA PRO A 79 -4.24 11.75 -8.01
C PRO A 79 -4.44 10.68 -6.94
N TYR A 80 -5.42 10.86 -6.08
CA TYR A 80 -5.74 9.85 -5.06
C TYR A 80 -5.99 8.48 -5.68
N SER A 81 -6.65 8.47 -6.85
CA SER A 81 -6.98 7.21 -7.54
C SER A 81 -5.74 6.37 -7.88
N GLU A 82 -4.61 7.02 -8.21
CA GLU A 82 -3.38 6.30 -8.56
C GLU A 82 -2.65 5.75 -7.34
N MET A 83 -3.06 6.11 -6.14
CA MET A 83 -2.50 5.55 -4.90
C MET A 83 -3.30 4.36 -4.40
N ARG A 84 -4.37 3.99 -5.09
CA ARG A 84 -5.21 2.85 -4.72
C ARG A 84 -4.60 1.55 -5.23
N TRP A 85 -4.63 0.53 -4.40
CA TRP A 85 -4.05 -0.79 -4.71
C TRP A 85 -4.53 -1.34 -6.05
N HIS A 86 -5.85 -1.33 -6.30
CA HIS A 86 -6.40 -1.93 -7.52
C HIS A 86 -6.00 -1.17 -8.79
N ILE A 87 -5.52 0.06 -8.65
CA ILE A 87 -5.03 0.85 -9.78
C ILE A 87 -3.53 0.62 -9.98
N PHE A 88 -2.72 0.80 -8.91
CA PHE A 88 -1.27 0.71 -9.11
C PHE A 88 -0.77 -0.72 -9.32
N LYS A 89 -1.50 -1.74 -8.88
CA LYS A 89 -1.11 -3.13 -9.13
C LYS A 89 -1.06 -3.48 -10.61
N GLU A 90 -1.77 -2.74 -11.44
CA GLU A 90 -1.81 -2.93 -12.91
C GLU A 90 -0.78 -2.09 -13.64
N MET A 91 -0.02 -1.28 -12.94
CA MET A 91 1.01 -0.44 -13.54
C MET A 91 2.23 -1.26 -13.94
N GLU A 92 2.95 -0.77 -14.94
CA GLU A 92 4.27 -1.29 -15.29
C GLU A 92 5.18 -1.23 -14.06
N PRO A 93 6.11 -2.20 -13.87
CA PRO A 93 6.90 -2.27 -12.63
C PRO A 93 7.63 -1.00 -12.24
N ALA A 94 8.28 -0.32 -13.18
CA ALA A 94 9.02 0.91 -12.86
C ALA A 94 8.09 2.03 -12.40
N ARG A 95 6.95 2.18 -13.06
CA ARG A 95 5.94 3.17 -12.68
C ARG A 95 5.31 2.83 -11.34
N MET A 96 5.02 1.55 -11.11
CA MET A 96 4.49 1.06 -9.82
C MET A 96 5.45 1.40 -8.69
N LEU A 97 6.74 1.10 -8.85
CA LEU A 97 7.74 1.39 -7.82
C LEU A 97 7.81 2.87 -7.51
N ASN A 98 7.83 3.71 -8.54
CA ASN A 98 7.84 5.15 -8.38
C ASN A 98 6.63 5.64 -7.59
N ARG A 99 5.44 5.18 -7.96
CA ARG A 99 4.20 5.60 -7.30
C ARG A 99 4.14 5.11 -5.87
N VAL A 100 4.44 3.83 -5.64
CA VAL A 100 4.35 3.24 -4.31
C VAL A 100 5.40 3.83 -3.36
N ARG A 101 6.64 3.89 -3.80
CA ARG A 101 7.75 4.35 -2.96
C ARG A 101 7.67 5.84 -2.63
N ASN A 102 7.41 6.66 -3.64
CA ASN A 102 7.51 8.11 -3.51
C ASN A 102 6.21 8.76 -3.04
N ASP A 103 5.07 8.15 -3.32
CA ASP A 103 3.77 8.75 -3.04
C ASP A 103 2.93 7.94 -2.05
N VAL A 104 2.64 6.69 -2.35
CA VAL A 104 1.74 5.90 -1.49
C VAL A 104 2.32 5.70 -0.10
N PHE A 105 3.59 5.37 0.00
CA PHE A 105 4.24 5.17 1.29
C PHE A 105 4.25 6.46 2.12
N ILE A 106 4.52 7.59 1.49
CA ILE A 106 4.49 8.88 2.17
C ILE A 106 3.07 9.23 2.61
N PHE A 107 2.08 8.93 1.76
CA PHE A 107 0.67 9.09 2.10
C PHE A 107 0.30 8.29 3.36
N LEU A 108 0.77 7.05 3.47
CA LEU A 108 0.55 6.22 4.65
C LEU A 108 1.07 6.88 5.93
N ARG A 109 2.22 7.54 5.85
CA ARG A 109 2.80 8.23 7.00
C ARG A 109 1.92 9.38 7.49
N HIS A 110 1.13 9.98 6.61
CA HIS A 110 0.32 11.16 6.93
C HIS A 110 -1.14 10.81 7.21
N ILE A 111 -1.51 9.55 7.04
CA ILE A 111 -2.88 9.13 7.29
C ILE A 111 -3.19 9.26 8.78
N GLY A 112 -4.35 9.82 9.12
CA GLY A 112 -4.71 10.08 10.51
C GLY A 112 -4.26 11.45 11.02
N GLY A 113 -3.56 12.23 10.20
CA GLY A 113 -3.16 13.61 10.51
C GLY A 113 -1.84 13.73 11.25
N GLU A 114 -1.30 14.95 11.27
CA GLU A 114 -0.07 15.28 11.98
C GLU A 114 -0.22 15.05 13.48
N GLY A 115 0.82 14.49 14.09
CA GLY A 115 0.86 14.28 15.54
C GLY A 115 0.01 13.12 16.04
N SER A 116 -0.66 12.37 15.16
CA SER A 116 -1.39 11.18 15.56
C SER A 116 -0.43 10.10 16.04
N ALA A 117 -0.94 9.14 16.83
CA ALA A 117 -0.13 8.00 17.27
C ALA A 117 0.39 7.20 16.07
N TYR A 118 -0.43 7.07 15.04
CA TYR A 118 -0.05 6.38 13.81
C TYR A 118 1.08 7.11 13.09
N SER A 119 0.96 8.43 12.91
CA SER A 119 2.00 9.24 12.27
C SER A 119 3.34 9.13 13.01
N ARG A 120 3.31 9.16 14.33
CA ARG A 120 4.53 9.01 15.15
C ARG A 120 5.13 7.62 15.02
N ALA A 121 4.30 6.59 14.98
CA ALA A 121 4.78 5.21 14.82
C ALA A 121 5.45 5.00 13.46
N MET A 122 5.00 5.71 12.43
CA MET A 122 5.53 5.60 11.07
C MET A 122 6.69 6.55 10.78
N GLU A 123 7.02 7.44 11.71
CA GLU A 123 7.98 8.53 11.50
C GLU A 123 9.35 8.03 11.04
N ASP A 124 9.85 6.97 11.65
CA ASP A 124 11.18 6.45 11.39
C ASP A 124 11.19 5.26 10.42
N THR A 125 10.05 4.96 9.80
CA THR A 125 9.96 3.83 8.89
C THR A 125 10.50 4.18 7.52
N VAL A 126 11.03 3.17 6.82
CA VAL A 126 11.61 3.32 5.49
C VAL A 126 11.04 2.24 4.58
N PHE A 127 10.65 2.65 3.38
CA PHE A 127 10.27 1.70 2.34
C PHE A 127 11.55 1.20 1.67
N GLN A 128 11.92 -0.04 1.95
CA GLN A 128 13.23 -0.59 1.56
C GLN A 128 13.25 -1.26 0.19
N ILE A 129 12.08 -1.44 -0.43
CA ILE A 129 12.01 -2.06 -1.76
C ILE A 129 12.43 -1.01 -2.79
N THR A 130 13.55 -1.27 -3.48
CA THR A 130 14.09 -0.38 -4.51
C THR A 130 14.16 -1.05 -5.88
N ASN A 131 13.77 -2.31 -5.96
CA ASN A 131 13.79 -3.08 -7.19
C ASN A 131 12.36 -3.20 -7.73
N ALA A 132 12.13 -2.68 -8.93
CA ALA A 132 10.79 -2.65 -9.53
C ALA A 132 10.22 -4.05 -9.76
N ARG A 133 11.06 -4.98 -10.21
CA ARG A 133 10.64 -6.36 -10.46
C ARG A 133 10.26 -7.07 -9.17
N LEU A 134 11.03 -6.85 -8.12
CA LEU A 134 10.71 -7.41 -6.79
C LEU A 134 9.36 -6.91 -6.31
N LEU A 135 9.14 -5.60 -6.36
CA LEU A 135 7.86 -5.01 -5.94
C LEU A 135 6.69 -5.61 -6.73
N SER A 136 6.84 -5.69 -8.05
CA SER A 136 5.78 -6.24 -8.90
C SER A 136 5.44 -7.67 -8.52
N ARG A 137 6.45 -8.50 -8.26
CA ARG A 137 6.24 -9.90 -7.86
C ARG A 137 5.59 -10.03 -6.49
N VAL A 138 5.99 -9.18 -5.55
CA VAL A 138 5.41 -9.19 -4.20
C VAL A 138 3.96 -8.75 -4.24
N VAL A 139 3.65 -7.68 -4.97
CA VAL A 139 2.27 -7.20 -5.13
C VAL A 139 1.40 -8.30 -5.76
N GLU A 140 1.90 -8.94 -6.80
CA GLU A 140 1.21 -10.06 -7.45
C GLU A 140 0.97 -11.22 -6.47
N GLY A 141 1.96 -11.53 -5.65
CA GLY A 141 1.85 -12.60 -4.67
C GLY A 141 0.88 -12.31 -3.53
N ILE A 142 0.75 -11.04 -3.14
CA ILE A 142 -0.22 -10.61 -2.12
C ILE A 142 -1.65 -10.64 -2.68
N GLU A 143 -1.79 -10.38 -3.96
CA GLU A 143 -3.08 -10.40 -4.64
C GLU A 143 -3.64 -11.83 -4.74
#